data_db4196da6125f48c4f01a19ec5abff69
#
_entry.id   db4196da6125f48c4f01a19ec5abff69
#
_cell.length_a   1.000
_cell.length_b   1.000
_cell.length_c   1.000
_cell.angle_alpha   90.00
_cell.angle_beta   90.00
_cell.angle_gamma   90.00
#
_symmetry.space_group_name_H-M   'P 1'
#
loop_
_entity.id
_entity.type
_entity.pdbx_description
1 polymer ?
#
loop_
_entity_poly.entity_id
_entity_poly.type
_entity_poly.pdbx_seq_one_letter_code
_entity_poly.pdbx_strand_id
1 'polypeptide(L)'
;MLKSRKHPGPTPKLTDRQKQQVRTWICGKDPRQYGFDFGLWTRGILVGLIEQKLKKKLSITTVGRLLAELGITPQKPLRRAYERDPHAVEQWKNKEYPTLKKRAKRRGADIFFLDEAGIRSEAPLQRTWGAKGQTPVVKTSGQRQSVSAISAVTARGAFWYSVYTGRLNATRFVEFLKAFMRNRRRPVFLVIDGLPAHKARLVAAYVQSLEDTLELHFLPGYSPDLNPDEFVWNHLRHHGTTKTPLRKNESLRNRVERNLADIQRSPKLVRSFFSCPKRSLYYVLSSKYIE
;
A
#
# COMPACT_ATOMS: atom_id res chain seq x y z
N MET A 1 -34.25 -38.07 -31.31
CA MET A 1 -33.53 -37.70 -30.06
C MET A 1 -34.35 -36.69 -29.26
N LEU A 2 -34.89 -37.10 -28.12
CA LEU A 2 -35.63 -36.22 -27.21
C LEU A 2 -34.66 -35.28 -26.53
N LYS A 3 -34.70 -33.96 -26.77
CA LYS A 3 -33.93 -32.96 -26.05
C LYS A 3 -34.49 -32.89 -24.62
N SER A 4 -33.69 -33.28 -23.62
CA SER A 4 -33.99 -33.13 -22.20
C SER A 4 -34.26 -31.65 -21.91
N ARG A 5 -35.49 -31.31 -21.46
CA ARG A 5 -35.81 -29.97 -20.95
C ARG A 5 -35.15 -29.79 -19.56
N LYS A 6 -34.35 -28.75 -19.40
CA LYS A 6 -33.83 -28.37 -18.08
C LYS A 6 -35.00 -28.16 -17.14
N HIS A 7 -35.00 -28.90 -16.03
CA HIS A 7 -36.01 -28.72 -14.97
C HIS A 7 -35.94 -27.26 -14.47
N PRO A 8 -37.06 -26.51 -14.37
CA PRO A 8 -37.04 -25.20 -13.75
C PRO A 8 -36.58 -25.35 -12.29
N GLY A 9 -35.49 -24.62 -11.95
CA GLY A 9 -34.96 -24.64 -10.58
C GLY A 9 -35.97 -24.08 -9.55
N PRO A 10 -35.70 -24.20 -8.25
CA PRO A 10 -36.59 -23.69 -7.21
C PRO A 10 -36.78 -22.18 -7.35
N THR A 11 -37.98 -21.70 -7.11
CA THR A 11 -38.37 -20.28 -7.18
C THR A 11 -37.40 -19.41 -6.33
N PRO A 12 -36.79 -18.34 -6.89
CA PRO A 12 -35.90 -17.46 -6.14
C PRO A 12 -36.57 -16.88 -4.91
N LYS A 13 -35.91 -16.94 -3.75
CA LYS A 13 -36.45 -16.38 -2.49
C LYS A 13 -36.53 -14.85 -2.49
N LEU A 14 -35.76 -14.18 -3.35
CA LEU A 14 -35.76 -12.73 -3.55
C LEU A 14 -36.08 -12.39 -5.00
N THR A 15 -36.91 -11.36 -5.19
CA THR A 15 -37.16 -10.76 -6.50
C THR A 15 -35.92 -9.99 -6.97
N ASP A 16 -35.81 -9.70 -8.27
CA ASP A 16 -34.68 -8.92 -8.81
C ASP A 16 -34.62 -7.50 -8.20
N ARG A 17 -35.76 -6.88 -7.95
CA ARG A 17 -35.84 -5.60 -7.23
C ARG A 17 -35.25 -5.71 -5.82
N GLN A 18 -35.54 -6.77 -5.08
CA GLN A 18 -34.98 -7.02 -3.74
C GLN A 18 -33.48 -7.30 -3.80
N LYS A 19 -33.00 -8.02 -4.82
CA LYS A 19 -31.57 -8.24 -5.04
C LYS A 19 -30.83 -6.92 -5.27
N GLN A 20 -31.35 -6.03 -6.13
CA GLN A 20 -30.78 -4.71 -6.35
C GLN A 20 -30.81 -3.84 -5.10
N GLN A 21 -31.83 -3.94 -4.28
CA GLN A 21 -31.91 -3.27 -2.99
C GLN A 21 -30.78 -3.73 -2.05
N VAL A 22 -30.49 -5.03 -1.97
CA VAL A 22 -29.34 -5.56 -1.21
C VAL A 22 -28.02 -4.99 -1.74
N ARG A 23 -27.84 -4.90 -3.06
CA ARG A 23 -26.66 -4.28 -3.66
C ARG A 23 -26.52 -2.81 -3.25
N THR A 24 -27.60 -2.04 -3.29
CA THR A 24 -27.62 -0.63 -2.87
C THR A 24 -27.21 -0.47 -1.40
N TRP A 25 -27.68 -1.36 -0.51
CA TRP A 25 -27.26 -1.33 0.89
C TRP A 25 -25.75 -1.50 1.05
N ILE A 26 -25.16 -2.47 0.34
CA ILE A 26 -23.74 -2.81 0.48
C ILE A 26 -22.83 -1.74 -0.13
N CYS A 27 -23.21 -1.21 -1.30
CA CYS A 27 -22.37 -0.27 -2.05
C CYS A 27 -22.52 1.19 -1.59
N GLY A 28 -23.65 1.55 -0.95
CA GLY A 28 -23.96 2.93 -0.61
C GLY A 28 -23.81 3.29 0.87
N LYS A 29 -23.82 2.33 1.76
CA LYS A 29 -23.86 2.57 3.21
C LYS A 29 -23.04 1.52 3.97
N ASP A 30 -22.69 1.82 5.21
CA ASP A 30 -22.10 0.83 6.10
C ASP A 30 -23.17 0.20 7.05
N PRO A 31 -22.90 -0.97 7.66
CA PRO A 31 -23.87 -1.67 8.49
C PRO A 31 -24.37 -0.85 9.69
N ARG A 32 -23.58 0.07 10.24
CA ARG A 32 -23.96 0.89 11.40
C ARG A 32 -25.17 1.77 11.11
N GLN A 33 -25.34 2.18 9.87
CA GLN A 33 -26.52 2.96 9.43
C GLN A 33 -27.82 2.14 9.42
N TYR A 34 -27.70 0.83 9.64
CA TYR A 34 -28.83 -0.11 9.78
C TYR A 34 -28.95 -0.68 11.19
N GLY A 35 -28.20 -0.11 12.18
CA GLY A 35 -28.27 -0.49 13.59
C GLY A 35 -27.39 -1.69 13.98
N PHE A 36 -26.35 -2.00 13.19
CA PHE A 36 -25.36 -3.02 13.56
C PHE A 36 -24.12 -2.38 14.15
N ASP A 37 -23.55 -2.95 15.22
CA ASP A 37 -22.35 -2.43 15.90
C ASP A 37 -21.03 -2.71 15.17
N PHE A 38 -21.09 -3.10 13.91
CA PHE A 38 -19.91 -3.43 13.14
C PHE A 38 -19.88 -2.67 11.80
N GLY A 39 -18.77 -2.00 11.50
CA GLY A 39 -18.65 -1.11 10.32
C GLY A 39 -18.35 -1.82 8.99
N LEU A 40 -18.23 -3.15 8.97
CA LEU A 40 -17.92 -3.91 7.76
C LEU A 40 -19.03 -4.92 7.45
N TRP A 41 -19.39 -5.00 6.18
CA TRP A 41 -20.38 -5.98 5.73
C TRP A 41 -19.84 -7.41 5.87
N THR A 42 -20.60 -8.25 6.57
CA THR A 42 -20.40 -9.69 6.63
C THR A 42 -21.63 -10.40 6.09
N ARG A 43 -21.47 -11.66 5.68
CA ARG A 43 -22.62 -12.46 5.26
C ARG A 43 -23.66 -12.64 6.38
N GLY A 44 -23.20 -12.73 7.64
CA GLY A 44 -24.09 -12.81 8.80
C GLY A 44 -24.93 -11.55 9.00
N ILE A 45 -24.32 -10.36 8.92
CA ILE A 45 -25.03 -9.07 8.99
C ILE A 45 -26.06 -8.97 7.87
N LEU A 46 -25.72 -9.39 6.67
CA LEU A 46 -26.65 -9.37 5.53
C LEU A 46 -27.82 -10.32 5.71
N VAL A 47 -27.62 -11.49 6.30
CA VAL A 47 -28.73 -12.40 6.68
C VAL A 47 -29.71 -11.67 7.60
N GLY A 48 -29.21 -11.05 8.70
CA GLY A 48 -30.04 -10.30 9.63
C GLY A 48 -30.77 -9.12 8.99
N LEU A 49 -30.06 -8.34 8.15
CA LEU A 49 -30.67 -7.19 7.47
C LEU A 49 -31.77 -7.59 6.47
N ILE A 50 -31.54 -8.66 5.70
CA ILE A 50 -32.53 -9.20 4.75
C ILE A 50 -33.76 -9.69 5.50
N GLU A 51 -33.59 -10.41 6.62
CA GLU A 51 -34.69 -10.83 7.46
C GLU A 51 -35.44 -9.64 8.05
N GLN A 52 -34.73 -8.64 8.57
CA GLN A 52 -35.31 -7.45 9.16
C GLN A 52 -36.11 -6.62 8.14
N LYS A 53 -35.54 -6.35 6.96
CA LYS A 53 -36.13 -5.42 5.98
C LYS A 53 -37.04 -6.08 4.94
N LEU A 54 -36.72 -7.31 4.53
CA LEU A 54 -37.49 -8.02 3.50
C LEU A 54 -38.34 -9.16 4.04
N LYS A 55 -38.27 -9.46 5.34
CA LYS A 55 -38.99 -10.58 5.98
C LYS A 55 -38.70 -11.93 5.31
N LYS A 56 -37.48 -12.12 4.82
CA LYS A 56 -37.02 -13.34 4.13
C LYS A 56 -35.88 -13.99 4.89
N LYS A 57 -36.03 -15.23 5.32
CA LYS A 57 -34.94 -16.01 5.94
C LYS A 57 -34.05 -16.65 4.87
N LEU A 58 -32.77 -16.27 4.85
CA LEU A 58 -31.75 -16.84 3.99
C LEU A 58 -30.64 -17.46 4.83
N SER A 59 -30.03 -18.54 4.32
CA SER A 59 -28.78 -19.05 4.90
C SER A 59 -27.58 -18.22 4.49
N ILE A 60 -26.50 -18.29 5.28
CA ILE A 60 -25.20 -17.63 4.97
C ILE A 60 -24.67 -18.05 3.59
N THR A 61 -24.89 -19.33 3.21
CA THR A 61 -24.50 -19.85 1.91
C THR A 61 -25.33 -19.23 0.77
N THR A 62 -26.65 -19.08 0.98
CA THR A 62 -27.54 -18.45 -0.01
C THR A 62 -27.17 -16.98 -0.20
N VAL A 63 -26.87 -16.25 0.88
CA VAL A 63 -26.36 -14.88 0.78
C VAL A 63 -25.03 -14.84 0.04
N GLY A 64 -24.11 -15.79 0.27
CA GLY A 64 -22.87 -15.87 -0.50
C GLY A 64 -23.09 -16.05 -2.01
N ARG A 65 -24.07 -16.87 -2.42
CA ARG A 65 -24.45 -17.03 -3.85
C ARG A 65 -25.07 -15.76 -4.41
N LEU A 66 -25.96 -15.13 -3.64
CA LEU A 66 -26.56 -13.84 -4.03
C LEU A 66 -25.50 -12.75 -4.26
N LEU A 67 -24.51 -12.65 -3.38
CA LEU A 67 -23.42 -11.69 -3.55
C LEU A 67 -22.62 -11.94 -4.82
N ALA A 68 -22.31 -13.21 -5.13
CA ALA A 68 -21.62 -13.58 -6.37
C ALA A 68 -22.47 -13.24 -7.60
N GLU A 69 -23.77 -13.52 -7.57
CA GLU A 69 -24.73 -13.15 -8.63
C GLU A 69 -24.76 -11.63 -8.87
N LEU A 70 -24.69 -10.83 -7.80
CA LEU A 70 -24.65 -9.37 -7.87
C LEU A 70 -23.28 -8.79 -8.24
N GLY A 71 -22.27 -9.62 -8.51
CA GLY A 71 -20.92 -9.19 -8.81
C GLY A 71 -20.18 -8.60 -7.60
N ILE A 72 -20.61 -8.93 -6.38
CA ILE A 72 -19.99 -8.43 -5.12
C ILE A 72 -19.05 -9.50 -4.59
N THR A 73 -17.77 -9.15 -4.47
CA THR A 73 -16.71 -10.02 -3.98
C THR A 73 -16.12 -9.50 -2.67
N PRO A 74 -15.55 -10.37 -1.81
CA PRO A 74 -14.84 -9.92 -0.62
C PRO A 74 -13.69 -8.99 -0.98
N GLN A 75 -13.66 -7.80 -0.37
CA GLN A 75 -12.61 -6.81 -0.56
C GLN A 75 -11.93 -6.51 0.76
N LYS A 76 -10.60 -6.32 0.74
CA LYS A 76 -9.88 -5.81 1.90
C LYS A 76 -10.05 -4.28 1.94
N PRO A 77 -10.67 -3.71 2.98
CA PRO A 77 -10.86 -2.27 3.08
C PRO A 77 -9.53 -1.53 3.05
N LEU A 78 -9.50 -0.41 2.35
CA LEU A 78 -8.38 0.53 2.41
C LEU A 78 -8.55 1.43 3.63
N ARG A 79 -7.50 1.54 4.43
CA ARG A 79 -7.46 2.52 5.51
C ARG A 79 -7.13 3.88 4.91
N ARG A 80 -7.96 4.87 5.20
CA ARG A 80 -7.72 6.29 4.89
C ARG A 80 -7.81 7.08 6.16
N ALA A 81 -6.86 7.97 6.39
CA ALA A 81 -6.92 8.91 7.50
C ALA A 81 -8.07 9.91 7.28
N TYR A 82 -8.72 10.31 8.35
CA TYR A 82 -9.76 11.36 8.29
C TYR A 82 -9.18 12.72 7.89
N GLU A 83 -7.91 12.94 8.22
CA GLU A 83 -7.15 14.16 7.95
C GLU A 83 -6.66 14.27 6.49
N ARG A 84 -6.91 13.25 5.67
CA ARG A 84 -6.56 13.28 4.26
C ARG A 84 -7.42 14.30 3.51
N ASP A 85 -6.77 15.24 2.85
CA ASP A 85 -7.43 16.21 1.97
C ASP A 85 -7.55 15.68 0.53
N PRO A 86 -8.77 15.35 0.05
CA PRO A 86 -8.97 14.88 -1.33
C PRO A 86 -8.63 15.94 -2.38
N HIS A 87 -8.84 17.23 -2.08
CA HIS A 87 -8.55 18.32 -3.01
C HIS A 87 -7.04 18.49 -3.20
N ALA A 88 -6.27 18.48 -2.12
CA ALA A 88 -4.82 18.53 -2.17
C ALA A 88 -4.24 17.33 -2.96
N VAL A 89 -4.82 16.14 -2.77
CA VAL A 89 -4.43 14.93 -3.53
C VAL A 89 -4.72 15.09 -5.02
N GLU A 90 -5.88 15.62 -5.38
CA GLU A 90 -6.27 15.84 -6.78
C GLU A 90 -5.43 16.93 -7.43
N GLN A 91 -5.16 18.01 -6.72
CA GLN A 91 -4.27 19.09 -7.15
C GLN A 91 -2.85 18.59 -7.40
N TRP A 92 -2.30 17.77 -6.48
CA TRP A 92 -1.01 17.12 -6.69
C TRP A 92 -0.99 16.30 -7.97
N LYS A 93 -1.99 15.46 -8.18
CA LYS A 93 -2.09 14.57 -9.33
C LYS A 93 -2.17 15.31 -10.65
N ASN A 94 -3.04 16.31 -10.72
CA ASN A 94 -3.46 16.92 -11.96
C ASN A 94 -2.63 18.15 -12.31
N LYS A 95 -1.99 18.80 -11.33
CA LYS A 95 -1.26 20.07 -11.53
C LYS A 95 0.19 20.00 -11.05
N GLU A 96 0.44 19.66 -9.79
CA GLU A 96 1.76 19.81 -9.18
C GLU A 96 2.76 18.79 -9.74
N TYR A 97 2.42 17.50 -9.70
CA TYR A 97 3.31 16.45 -10.20
C TYR A 97 3.56 16.54 -11.72
N PRO A 98 2.57 16.80 -12.59
CA PRO A 98 2.82 17.06 -14.02
C PRO A 98 3.75 18.26 -14.24
N THR A 99 3.58 19.34 -13.48
CA THR A 99 4.45 20.52 -13.54
C THR A 99 5.88 20.18 -13.09
N LEU A 100 6.00 19.43 -11.98
CA LEU A 100 7.27 18.91 -11.48
C LEU A 100 7.99 18.09 -12.56
N LYS A 101 7.29 17.16 -13.22
CA LYS A 101 7.85 16.34 -14.31
C LYS A 101 8.37 17.20 -15.47
N LYS A 102 7.59 18.18 -15.91
CA LYS A 102 8.01 19.11 -16.99
C LYS A 102 9.27 19.89 -16.58
N ARG A 103 9.32 20.40 -15.34
CA ARG A 103 10.46 21.12 -14.80
C ARG A 103 11.70 20.24 -14.67
N ALA A 104 11.55 19.03 -14.14
CA ALA A 104 12.62 18.05 -14.03
C ALA A 104 13.20 17.68 -15.42
N LYS A 105 12.34 17.45 -16.42
CA LYS A 105 12.78 17.19 -17.80
C LYS A 105 13.61 18.35 -18.35
N ARG A 106 13.14 19.60 -18.17
CA ARG A 106 13.84 20.80 -18.66
C ARG A 106 15.21 20.99 -17.99
N ARG A 107 15.33 20.66 -16.69
CA ARG A 107 16.59 20.79 -15.93
C ARG A 107 17.47 19.53 -16.01
N GLY A 108 17.06 18.50 -16.71
CA GLY A 108 17.78 17.23 -16.73
C GLY A 108 17.82 16.54 -15.36
N ALA A 109 16.89 16.88 -14.43
CA ALA A 109 16.85 16.35 -13.08
C ALA A 109 16.23 14.95 -13.02
N ASP A 110 16.65 14.17 -12.04
CA ASP A 110 16.04 12.89 -11.70
C ASP A 110 15.00 13.10 -10.57
N ILE A 111 13.80 12.53 -10.74
CA ILE A 111 12.78 12.55 -9.70
C ILE A 111 12.91 11.27 -8.89
N PHE A 112 13.18 11.41 -7.59
CA PHE A 112 13.17 10.34 -6.62
C PHE A 112 11.97 10.49 -5.67
N PHE A 113 11.35 9.39 -5.33
CA PHE A 113 10.40 9.27 -4.24
C PHE A 113 11.09 8.60 -3.07
N LEU A 114 10.96 9.15 -1.90
CA LEU A 114 11.61 8.68 -0.69
C LEU A 114 10.57 8.36 0.37
N ASP A 115 10.85 7.32 1.13
CA ASP A 115 10.07 6.91 2.30
C ASP A 115 10.95 6.22 3.34
N GLU A 116 10.46 6.13 4.57
CA GLU A 116 11.11 5.40 5.63
C GLU A 116 10.21 4.37 6.27
N ALA A 117 10.80 3.29 6.76
CA ALA A 117 10.09 2.24 7.48
C ALA A 117 10.85 1.72 8.69
N GLY A 118 10.09 1.51 9.76
CA GLY A 118 10.52 0.66 10.87
C GLY A 118 10.21 -0.81 10.56
N ILE A 119 11.22 -1.66 10.65
CA ILE A 119 11.11 -3.09 10.37
C ILE A 119 11.37 -3.85 11.66
N ARG A 120 10.47 -4.77 12.01
CA ARG A 120 10.57 -5.62 13.21
C ARG A 120 10.78 -7.07 12.83
N SER A 121 11.43 -7.82 13.70
CA SER A 121 11.69 -9.25 13.51
C SER A 121 10.43 -10.13 13.61
N GLU A 122 9.32 -9.58 14.09
CA GLU A 122 8.07 -10.32 14.25
C GLU A 122 7.45 -10.58 12.86
N ALA A 123 7.57 -11.81 12.38
CA ALA A 123 6.88 -12.24 11.18
C ALA A 123 5.42 -12.56 11.50
N PRO A 124 4.44 -12.04 10.74
CA PRO A 124 3.06 -12.45 10.90
C PRO A 124 2.94 -13.94 10.51
N LEU A 125 2.60 -14.78 11.48
CA LEU A 125 2.36 -16.18 11.24
C LEU A 125 1.08 -16.34 10.41
N GLN A 126 1.20 -16.97 9.25
CA GLN A 126 0.06 -17.33 8.41
C GLN A 126 -0.51 -18.68 8.85
N ARG A 127 -1.75 -18.93 8.47
CA ARG A 127 -2.35 -20.27 8.68
C ARG A 127 -1.58 -21.33 7.90
N THR A 128 -1.35 -22.46 8.53
CA THR A 128 -0.72 -23.64 7.92
C THR A 128 -1.56 -24.89 8.18
N TRP A 129 -1.20 -25.98 7.56
CA TRP A 129 -1.86 -27.26 7.72
C TRP A 129 -1.24 -28.04 8.90
N GLY A 130 -2.10 -28.71 9.66
CA GLY A 130 -1.72 -29.58 10.76
C GLY A 130 -2.82 -30.62 11.04
N ALA A 131 -2.53 -31.63 11.82
CA ALA A 131 -3.52 -32.60 12.23
C ALA A 131 -4.64 -31.92 13.04
N LYS A 132 -5.89 -32.39 12.91
CA LYS A 132 -7.03 -31.85 13.67
C LYS A 132 -6.75 -31.93 15.18
N GLY A 133 -6.88 -30.77 15.84
CA GLY A 133 -6.61 -30.65 17.28
C GLY A 133 -5.13 -30.48 17.66
N GLN A 134 -4.21 -30.51 16.71
CA GLN A 134 -2.77 -30.26 16.95
C GLN A 134 -2.35 -28.95 16.30
N THR A 135 -2.11 -27.93 17.11
CA THR A 135 -1.65 -26.64 16.61
C THR A 135 -0.16 -26.71 16.25
N PRO A 136 0.22 -26.45 14.97
CA PRO A 136 1.62 -26.39 14.58
C PRO A 136 2.40 -25.33 15.35
N VAL A 137 3.60 -25.67 15.81
CA VAL A 137 4.48 -24.76 16.55
C VAL A 137 5.63 -24.30 15.65
N VAL A 138 5.80 -22.99 15.53
CA VAL A 138 6.94 -22.38 14.85
C VAL A 138 7.89 -21.82 15.89
N LYS A 139 9.12 -22.33 15.94
CA LYS A 139 10.16 -21.80 16.84
C LYS A 139 10.63 -20.44 16.32
N THR A 140 10.59 -19.42 17.16
CA THR A 140 11.04 -18.05 16.87
C THR A 140 12.04 -17.60 17.93
N SER A 141 12.87 -16.60 17.59
CA SER A 141 13.73 -15.96 18.59
C SER A 141 12.88 -15.18 19.59
N GLY A 142 13.16 -15.35 20.88
CA GLY A 142 12.57 -14.53 21.94
C GLY A 142 13.08 -13.08 21.96
N GLN A 143 14.19 -12.80 21.28
CA GLN A 143 14.75 -11.45 21.17
C GLN A 143 14.06 -10.67 20.05
N ARG A 144 13.43 -9.57 20.43
CA ARG A 144 12.81 -8.65 19.47
C ARG A 144 13.87 -7.72 18.90
N GLN A 145 14.16 -7.89 17.61
CA GLN A 145 15.03 -6.97 16.88
C GLN A 145 14.18 -5.96 16.09
N SER A 146 14.66 -4.74 16.01
CA SER A 146 14.08 -3.71 15.15
C SER A 146 15.18 -2.90 14.47
N VAL A 147 14.94 -2.55 13.21
CA VAL A 147 15.81 -1.66 12.44
C VAL A 147 14.95 -0.65 11.70
N SER A 148 15.52 0.50 11.40
CA SER A 148 14.90 1.48 10.52
C SER A 148 15.64 1.50 9.18
N ALA A 149 14.90 1.73 8.12
CA ALA A 149 15.48 1.89 6.81
C ALA A 149 14.81 3.08 6.10
N ILE A 150 15.56 3.73 5.24
CA ILE A 150 15.12 4.80 4.37
C ILE A 150 15.52 4.42 2.96
N SER A 151 14.63 4.66 2.00
CA SER A 151 14.91 4.36 0.60
C SER A 151 14.41 5.45 -0.33
N ALA A 152 14.93 5.42 -1.55
CA ALA A 152 14.52 6.33 -2.62
C ALA A 152 14.49 5.60 -3.96
N VAL A 153 13.38 5.74 -4.69
CA VAL A 153 13.10 5.07 -5.97
C VAL A 153 12.85 6.06 -7.10
N THR A 154 13.19 5.68 -8.33
CA THR A 154 12.82 6.42 -9.54
C THR A 154 12.01 5.56 -10.50
N ALA A 155 11.18 6.20 -11.33
CA ALA A 155 10.48 5.52 -12.42
C ALA A 155 11.42 4.90 -13.47
N ARG A 156 12.70 5.29 -13.50
CA ARG A 156 13.73 4.71 -14.36
C ARG A 156 14.33 3.43 -13.80
N GLY A 157 14.00 3.07 -12.55
CA GLY A 157 14.47 1.84 -11.91
C GLY A 157 15.70 2.02 -11.04
N ALA A 158 16.14 3.26 -10.77
CA ALA A 158 17.18 3.51 -9.78
C ALA A 158 16.60 3.37 -8.37
N PHE A 159 17.39 2.77 -7.49
CA PHE A 159 17.06 2.53 -6.10
C PHE A 159 18.27 2.84 -5.21
N TRP A 160 18.04 3.56 -4.15
CA TRP A 160 19.03 3.85 -3.12
C TRP A 160 18.43 3.60 -1.73
N TYR A 161 19.23 3.15 -0.77
CA TYR A 161 18.75 2.86 0.58
C TYR A 161 19.84 3.03 1.62
N SER A 162 19.42 3.20 2.87
CA SER A 162 20.27 3.14 4.06
C SER A 162 19.52 2.46 5.20
N VAL A 163 20.24 1.64 5.97
CA VAL A 163 19.70 0.96 7.16
C VAL A 163 20.37 1.52 8.41
N TYR A 164 19.57 1.89 9.38
CA TYR A 164 20.06 2.52 10.61
C TYR A 164 19.28 2.03 11.84
N THR A 165 19.77 2.39 13.05
CA THR A 165 19.11 2.07 14.31
C THR A 165 18.48 3.32 14.91
N GLY A 166 17.31 3.18 15.52
CA GLY A 166 16.58 4.26 16.15
C GLY A 166 15.65 5.04 15.21
N ARG A 167 15.17 6.21 15.64
CA ARG A 167 14.22 7.03 14.88
C ARG A 167 14.94 8.01 13.96
N LEU A 168 14.27 8.37 12.86
CA LEU A 168 14.70 9.46 12.00
C LEU A 168 14.51 10.80 12.72
N ASN A 169 15.57 11.62 12.68
CA ASN A 169 15.56 13.01 13.12
C ASN A 169 16.22 13.89 12.03
N ALA A 170 16.17 15.20 12.18
CA ALA A 170 16.70 16.14 11.20
C ALA A 170 18.21 15.94 10.91
N THR A 171 19.01 15.69 11.93
CA THR A 171 20.46 15.46 11.78
C THR A 171 20.73 14.22 10.94
N ARG A 172 20.07 13.10 11.29
CA ARG A 172 20.21 11.85 10.54
C ARG A 172 19.68 11.95 9.13
N PHE A 173 18.62 12.73 8.92
CA PHE A 173 18.12 12.97 7.58
C PHE A 173 19.10 13.77 6.74
N VAL A 174 19.79 14.78 7.29
CA VAL A 174 20.87 15.50 6.60
C VAL A 174 22.06 14.57 6.30
N GLU A 175 22.45 13.69 7.22
CA GLU A 175 23.49 12.68 6.96
C GLU A 175 23.09 11.76 5.80
N PHE A 176 21.82 11.32 5.79
CA PHE A 176 21.26 10.57 4.68
C PHE A 176 21.35 11.35 3.37
N LEU A 177 20.89 12.60 3.33
CA LEU A 177 20.93 13.44 2.13
C LEU A 177 22.36 13.65 1.63
N LYS A 178 23.32 13.84 2.53
CA LYS A 178 24.76 13.92 2.18
C LYS A 178 25.25 12.65 1.51
N ALA A 179 24.92 11.49 2.07
CA ALA A 179 25.29 10.20 1.49
C ALA A 179 24.56 9.94 0.16
N PHE A 180 23.28 10.29 0.09
CA PHE A 180 22.44 10.14 -1.09
C PHE A 180 22.92 11.03 -2.25
N MET A 181 23.34 12.26 -1.98
CA MET A 181 23.81 13.21 -3.00
C MET A 181 25.28 12.98 -3.42
N ARG A 182 26.03 12.17 -2.68
CA ARG A 182 27.43 11.89 -2.99
C ARG A 182 27.59 11.36 -4.41
N ASN A 183 28.49 11.99 -5.19
CA ASN A 183 28.81 11.62 -6.58
C ASN A 183 27.62 11.71 -7.58
N ARG A 184 26.52 12.37 -7.23
CA ARG A 184 25.46 12.64 -8.20
C ARG A 184 25.83 13.81 -9.10
N ARG A 185 25.72 13.58 -10.41
CA ARG A 185 26.02 14.59 -11.43
C ARG A 185 24.78 15.33 -11.91
N ARG A 186 23.61 14.76 -11.72
CA ARG A 186 22.33 15.32 -12.16
C ARG A 186 21.60 15.92 -10.98
N PRO A 187 20.90 17.05 -11.16
CA PRO A 187 20.01 17.56 -10.13
C PRO A 187 18.97 16.52 -9.72
N VAL A 188 18.54 16.58 -8.48
CA VAL A 188 17.54 15.68 -7.89
C VAL A 188 16.34 16.48 -7.41
N PHE A 189 15.15 16.06 -7.84
CA PHE A 189 13.88 16.45 -7.25
C PHE A 189 13.43 15.30 -6.36
N LEU A 190 13.51 15.51 -5.05
CA LEU A 190 13.21 14.51 -4.05
C LEU A 190 11.80 14.73 -3.51
N VAL A 191 10.91 13.79 -3.82
CA VAL A 191 9.51 13.79 -3.36
C VAL A 191 9.44 13.00 -2.07
N ILE A 192 8.97 13.63 -1.00
CA ILE A 192 8.94 13.10 0.37
C ILE A 192 7.62 13.42 1.05
N ASP A 193 7.34 12.76 2.16
CA ASP A 193 6.22 13.15 3.02
C ASP A 193 6.54 14.41 3.85
N GLY A 194 5.52 14.88 4.56
CA GLY A 194 5.62 16.10 5.35
C GLY A 194 6.04 15.92 6.80
N LEU A 195 6.86 14.91 7.15
CA LEU A 195 7.31 14.72 8.52
C LEU A 195 8.06 15.94 9.08
N PRO A 196 7.93 16.24 10.39
CA PRO A 196 8.65 17.36 11.00
C PRO A 196 10.16 17.31 10.80
N ALA A 197 10.75 16.11 10.79
CA ALA A 197 12.18 15.92 10.54
C ALA A 197 12.61 16.42 9.17
N HIS A 198 11.76 16.27 8.14
CA HIS A 198 12.03 16.70 6.76
C HIS A 198 11.92 18.23 6.59
N LYS A 199 11.09 18.88 7.41
CA LYS A 199 10.82 20.33 7.39
C LYS A 199 11.72 21.13 8.36
N ALA A 200 12.62 20.46 9.05
CA ALA A 200 13.49 21.11 10.04
C ALA A 200 14.41 22.15 9.39
N ARG A 201 14.71 23.24 10.11
CA ARG A 201 15.62 24.30 9.64
C ARG A 201 16.98 23.78 9.19
N LEU A 202 17.51 22.78 9.89
CA LEU A 202 18.78 22.14 9.54
C LEU A 202 18.73 21.50 8.13
N VAL A 203 17.63 20.87 7.78
CA VAL A 203 17.41 20.27 6.45
C VAL A 203 17.30 21.35 5.39
N ALA A 204 16.50 22.40 5.65
CA ALA A 204 16.34 23.52 4.73
C ALA A 204 17.68 24.22 4.46
N ALA A 205 18.49 24.48 5.49
CA ALA A 205 19.81 25.08 5.35
C ALA A 205 20.76 24.19 4.51
N TYR A 206 20.74 22.88 4.74
CA TYR A 206 21.55 21.96 3.93
C TYR A 206 21.10 21.93 2.46
N VAL A 207 19.81 21.84 2.21
CA VAL A 207 19.27 21.85 0.83
C VAL A 207 19.63 23.15 0.13
N GLN A 208 19.53 24.30 0.81
CA GLN A 208 19.90 25.61 0.27
C GLN A 208 21.41 25.68 -0.08
N SER A 209 22.28 25.03 0.71
CA SER A 209 23.72 24.97 0.44
C SER A 209 24.11 24.17 -0.81
N LEU A 210 23.18 23.39 -1.36
CA LEU A 210 23.39 22.57 -2.55
C LEU A 210 23.04 23.29 -3.87
N GLU A 211 22.74 24.58 -3.85
CA GLU A 211 22.56 25.46 -5.01
C GLU A 211 21.80 24.76 -6.18
N ASP A 212 20.53 24.52 -6.02
CA ASP A 212 19.70 23.92 -7.07
C ASP A 212 20.02 22.47 -7.49
N THR A 213 21.01 21.81 -6.89
CA THR A 213 21.29 20.40 -7.21
C THR A 213 20.34 19.44 -6.48
N LEU A 214 19.69 19.88 -5.39
CA LEU A 214 18.66 19.15 -4.66
C LEU A 214 17.47 20.06 -4.37
N GLU A 215 16.28 19.63 -4.76
CA GLU A 215 15.02 20.25 -4.35
C GLU A 215 14.12 19.25 -3.63
N LEU A 216 13.50 19.66 -2.52
CA LEU A 216 12.50 18.86 -1.81
C LEU A 216 11.08 19.25 -2.24
N HIS A 217 10.27 18.25 -2.52
CA HIS A 217 8.86 18.38 -2.86
C HIS A 217 8.03 17.53 -1.89
N PHE A 218 7.03 18.14 -1.28
CA PHE A 218 6.23 17.46 -0.26
C PHE A 218 4.96 16.87 -0.86
N LEU A 219 4.68 15.61 -0.55
CA LEU A 219 3.40 14.98 -0.85
C LEU A 219 2.29 15.62 0.00
N PRO A 220 1.04 15.61 -0.48
CA PRO A 220 -0.11 15.93 0.35
C PRO A 220 -0.13 15.05 1.60
N GLY A 221 -0.52 15.64 2.72
CA GLY A 221 -0.59 14.92 4.00
C GLY A 221 -1.46 13.66 3.92
N TYR A 222 -1.10 12.65 4.71
CA TYR A 222 -1.84 11.39 4.82
C TYR A 222 -2.14 10.70 3.49
N SER A 223 -1.22 10.77 2.54
CA SER A 223 -1.39 10.24 1.18
C SER A 223 -0.29 9.23 0.77
N PRO A 224 -0.09 8.14 1.54
CA PRO A 224 0.96 7.15 1.26
C PRO A 224 0.76 6.43 -0.09
N ASP A 225 -0.47 6.39 -0.59
CA ASP A 225 -0.78 5.84 -1.92
C ASP A 225 -0.19 6.67 -3.08
N LEU A 226 0.26 7.89 -2.81
CA LEU A 226 1.01 8.72 -3.77
C LEU A 226 2.51 8.45 -3.75
N ASN A 227 3.02 7.67 -2.81
CA ASN A 227 4.45 7.36 -2.71
C ASN A 227 4.75 5.97 -3.27
N PRO A 228 5.40 5.85 -4.45
CA PRO A 228 5.79 4.54 -4.98
C PRO A 228 6.77 3.78 -4.09
N ASP A 229 7.53 4.46 -3.24
CA ASP A 229 8.50 3.85 -2.34
C ASP A 229 7.83 3.00 -1.24
N GLU A 230 6.56 3.25 -0.91
CA GLU A 230 5.74 2.37 -0.06
C GLU A 230 5.66 0.92 -0.60
N PHE A 231 5.80 0.72 -1.91
CA PHE A 231 5.83 -0.62 -2.50
C PHE A 231 7.13 -1.36 -2.23
N VAL A 232 8.22 -0.66 -1.96
CA VAL A 232 9.48 -1.27 -1.48
C VAL A 232 9.23 -1.96 -0.15
N TRP A 233 8.59 -1.26 0.79
CA TRP A 233 8.26 -1.81 2.11
C TRP A 233 7.25 -2.93 2.04
N ASN A 234 6.27 -2.83 1.15
CA ASN A 234 5.31 -3.91 0.90
C ASN A 234 6.02 -5.15 0.32
N HIS A 235 6.92 -4.96 -0.64
CA HIS A 235 7.71 -6.05 -1.21
C HIS A 235 8.58 -6.71 -0.14
N LEU A 236 9.28 -5.91 0.67
CA LEU A 236 10.13 -6.39 1.76
C LEU A 236 9.34 -7.22 2.78
N ARG A 237 8.11 -6.80 3.13
CA ARG A 237 7.23 -7.53 4.07
C ARG A 237 6.72 -8.84 3.48
N HIS A 238 6.31 -8.87 2.23
CA HIS A 238 5.62 -10.02 1.65
C HIS A 238 6.54 -11.02 0.96
N HIS A 239 7.69 -10.59 0.45
CA HIS A 239 8.61 -11.42 -0.33
C HIS A 239 10.00 -11.57 0.31
N GLY A 240 10.32 -10.77 1.32
CA GLY A 240 11.64 -10.71 1.92
C GLY A 240 11.65 -10.93 3.44
N THR A 241 11.98 -9.90 4.16
CA THR A 241 12.45 -9.91 5.55
C THR A 241 11.47 -10.53 6.55
N THR A 242 10.17 -10.25 6.42
CA THR A 242 9.17 -10.69 7.40
C THR A 242 8.35 -11.90 6.92
N LYS A 243 8.72 -12.51 5.80
CA LYS A 243 8.03 -13.70 5.28
C LYS A 243 8.21 -14.92 6.21
N THR A 244 9.39 -15.04 6.80
CA THR A 244 9.73 -16.14 7.71
C THR A 244 10.36 -15.59 8.98
N PRO A 245 10.14 -16.24 10.14
CA PRO A 245 10.84 -15.88 11.37
C PRO A 245 12.37 -15.86 11.20
N LEU A 246 13.05 -15.04 11.99
CA LEU A 246 14.52 -15.08 12.05
C LEU A 246 14.99 -16.43 12.58
N ARG A 247 16.05 -16.96 11.98
CA ARG A 247 16.75 -18.14 12.49
C ARG A 247 17.50 -17.79 13.79
N LYS A 248 17.88 -18.80 14.55
CA LYS A 248 18.75 -18.63 15.72
C LYS A 248 20.04 -17.91 15.29
N ASN A 249 20.40 -16.85 16.00
CA ASN A 249 21.59 -16.02 15.74
C ASN A 249 21.56 -15.23 14.40
N GLU A 250 20.42 -15.13 13.74
CA GLU A 250 20.31 -14.32 12.53
C GLU A 250 20.05 -12.84 12.89
N SER A 251 20.80 -11.93 12.25
CA SER A 251 20.61 -10.48 12.40
C SER A 251 19.51 -9.99 11.46
N LEU A 252 18.51 -9.31 12.02
CA LEU A 252 17.48 -8.62 11.24
C LEU A 252 18.11 -7.61 10.30
N ARG A 253 19.09 -6.84 10.76
CA ARG A 253 19.80 -5.84 9.96
C ARG A 253 20.39 -6.47 8.69
N ASN A 254 21.17 -7.55 8.84
CA ASN A 254 21.79 -8.22 7.70
C ASN A 254 20.78 -8.79 6.71
N ARG A 255 19.63 -9.29 7.23
CA ARG A 255 18.53 -9.77 6.38
C ARG A 255 17.89 -8.62 5.59
N VAL A 256 17.63 -7.49 6.24
CA VAL A 256 17.06 -6.28 5.60
C VAL A 256 18.01 -5.75 4.54
N GLU A 257 19.29 -5.57 4.86
CA GLU A 257 20.31 -5.08 3.92
C GLU A 257 20.43 -5.98 2.69
N ARG A 258 20.44 -7.31 2.86
CA ARG A 258 20.45 -8.27 1.76
C ARG A 258 19.24 -8.12 0.85
N ASN A 259 18.04 -8.07 1.42
CA ASN A 259 16.81 -7.95 0.64
C ASN A 259 16.70 -6.59 -0.07
N LEU A 260 17.17 -5.51 0.52
CA LEU A 260 17.24 -4.20 -0.14
C LEU A 260 18.29 -4.19 -1.27
N ALA A 261 19.43 -4.86 -1.07
CA ALA A 261 20.41 -5.06 -2.13
C ALA A 261 19.86 -5.88 -3.31
N ASP A 262 19.00 -6.88 -3.03
CA ASP A 262 18.31 -7.65 -4.09
C ASP A 262 17.36 -6.77 -4.91
N ILE A 263 16.60 -5.88 -4.24
CA ILE A 263 15.77 -4.88 -4.93
C ILE A 263 16.64 -3.95 -5.78
N GLN A 264 17.77 -3.48 -5.26
CA GLN A 264 18.68 -2.57 -5.95
C GLN A 264 19.26 -3.21 -7.24
N ARG A 265 19.54 -4.50 -7.21
CA ARG A 265 20.00 -5.28 -8.36
C ARG A 265 18.89 -5.56 -9.39
N SER A 266 17.65 -5.19 -9.13
CA SER A 266 16.51 -5.45 -10.00
C SER A 266 15.80 -4.16 -10.46
N PRO A 267 16.36 -3.38 -11.41
CA PRO A 267 15.70 -2.18 -11.93
C PRO A 267 14.31 -2.43 -12.51
N LYS A 268 14.07 -3.63 -13.04
CA LYS A 268 12.74 -4.04 -13.54
C LYS A 268 11.70 -4.10 -12.40
N LEU A 269 12.08 -4.63 -11.25
CA LEU A 269 11.24 -4.65 -10.05
C LEU A 269 10.93 -3.22 -9.58
N VAL A 270 11.96 -2.36 -9.48
CA VAL A 270 11.78 -0.96 -9.06
C VAL A 270 10.83 -0.22 -10.00
N ARG A 271 10.97 -0.37 -11.33
CA ARG A 271 10.02 0.20 -12.29
C ARG A 271 8.60 -0.28 -12.09
N SER A 272 8.41 -1.54 -11.69
CA SER A 272 7.06 -2.09 -11.47
C SER A 272 6.30 -1.44 -10.31
N PHE A 273 7.00 -0.81 -9.36
CA PHE A 273 6.38 -0.05 -8.27
C PHE A 273 5.63 1.20 -8.77
N PHE A 274 6.00 1.70 -9.94
CA PHE A 274 5.33 2.83 -10.60
C PHE A 274 4.18 2.40 -11.53
N SER A 275 4.03 1.11 -11.81
CA SER A 275 3.10 0.57 -12.81
C SER A 275 1.92 -0.20 -12.21
N CYS A 276 1.69 -0.14 -10.89
CA CYS A 276 0.64 -0.92 -10.23
C CYS A 276 -0.76 -0.30 -10.49
N PRO A 277 -1.64 -0.94 -11.30
CA PRO A 277 -2.90 -0.34 -11.75
C PRO A 277 -3.90 -0.04 -10.66
N LYS A 278 -3.88 -0.80 -9.56
CA LYS A 278 -4.89 -0.71 -8.48
C LYS A 278 -4.54 0.31 -7.39
N ARG A 279 -3.30 0.82 -7.34
CA ARG A 279 -2.82 1.70 -6.26
C ARG A 279 -1.86 2.80 -6.73
N SER A 280 -1.36 2.76 -7.95
CA SER A 280 -0.40 3.73 -8.45
C SER A 280 -1.05 4.76 -9.33
N LEU A 281 -0.89 6.01 -8.95
CA LEU A 281 -1.23 7.19 -9.71
C LEU A 281 -0.47 7.30 -11.02
N TYR A 282 0.70 6.73 -11.03
CA TYR A 282 1.70 6.90 -12.07
C TYR A 282 1.43 6.02 -13.30
N TYR A 283 0.57 4.99 -13.16
CA TYR A 283 0.18 4.13 -14.28
C TYR A 283 -0.60 4.90 -15.37
N VAL A 284 -1.53 5.76 -14.98
CA VAL A 284 -2.31 6.58 -15.93
C VAL A 284 -1.45 7.63 -16.64
N LEU A 285 -0.36 8.07 -15.99
CA LEU A 285 0.55 9.09 -16.51
C LEU A 285 1.71 8.49 -17.34
N SER A 286 2.04 7.20 -17.15
CA SER A 286 3.08 6.53 -17.95
C SER A 286 2.55 5.97 -19.27
N SER A 287 1.27 5.53 -19.32
CA SER A 287 0.67 4.96 -20.53
C SER A 287 0.36 5.98 -21.63
N LYS A 288 0.36 7.29 -21.34
CA LYS A 288 0.16 8.35 -22.34
C LYS A 288 1.46 8.87 -22.99
N TYR A 289 2.63 8.34 -22.65
CA TYR A 289 3.93 8.84 -23.14
C TYR A 289 4.91 7.71 -23.47
N ILE A 290 4.41 6.55 -23.90
CA ILE A 290 5.17 5.53 -24.62
C ILE A 290 4.67 5.58 -26.07
N GLU A 291 4.95 6.68 -26.74
CA GLU A 291 5.09 6.85 -28.18
C GLU A 291 6.28 7.78 -28.42
#